data_a87794f598a7542d3893b277bc0023b5
#
_entry.id   a87794f598a7542d3893b277bc0023b5
#
_cell.length_a   1.000
_cell.length_b   1.000
_cell.length_c   1.000
_cell.angle_alpha   90.00
_cell.angle_beta   90.00
_cell.angle_gamma   90.00
#
_symmetry.space_group_name_H-M   'P 1'
#
loop_
_entity.id
_entity.type
_entity.pdbx_description
1 polymer ?
#
loop_
_entity_poly.entity_id
_entity_poly.type
_entity_poly.pdbx_seq_one_letter_code
_entity_poly.pdbx_strand_id
1 'polypeptide(L)'
;MEPRAFRKAVEADIREHDLIAPEGEVTVLVSGGADSTCLWHVMRDLGYQVSALHVDHGLRGLESDEDADFCREVLGAEVVDGRGGRGVARDAALEGAAASPARPGPTEDELREIRYSFATDKLRATGHTLSDQVETVLYRIVASGAAGLIEWARADGVVRPLLNRWRDETEAYCRAAGLDFRRDSSNRDTKRGLIREEIIPLLLRLHPGAEGNLLRLASRKTAPPELVQLLESAEGSTRLDLSGGRSIVREYDRVWLERSPVVLEGEVRWGPWRIASERKGLKVRGWRPGDRLEGRTKKIQDVFVDAKIPRSEREAWPLVVSGDEVVAVPGIVEAEGVLVERVTD
;
A
#
# COMPACT_ATOMS: atom_id res chain seq x y z
N MET A 1 24.88 11.48 -1.23
CA MET A 1 24.27 11.61 0.13
C MET A 1 25.29 11.10 1.15
N GLU A 2 25.42 11.79 2.30
CA GLU A 2 26.25 11.35 3.41
C GLU A 2 25.74 10.00 3.96
N PRO A 3 26.60 8.99 4.22
CA PRO A 3 26.15 7.67 4.69
C PRO A 3 25.30 7.71 5.94
N ARG A 4 25.58 8.65 6.86
CA ARG A 4 24.78 8.84 8.08
C ARG A 4 23.35 9.33 7.78
N ALA A 5 23.20 10.23 6.80
CA ALA A 5 21.89 10.74 6.40
C ALA A 5 21.06 9.65 5.70
N PHE A 6 21.71 8.83 4.87
CA PHE A 6 21.07 7.69 4.22
C PHE A 6 20.54 6.68 5.25
N ARG A 7 21.36 6.25 6.23
CA ARG A 7 20.91 5.33 7.29
C ARG A 7 19.73 5.86 8.08
N LYS A 8 19.76 7.15 8.48
CA LYS A 8 18.64 7.77 9.18
C LYS A 8 17.35 7.76 8.37
N ALA A 9 17.45 7.96 7.06
CA ALA A 9 16.29 7.95 6.20
C ALA A 9 15.71 6.53 6.06
N VAL A 10 16.56 5.50 5.95
CA VAL A 10 16.10 4.09 5.95
C VAL A 10 15.49 3.71 7.31
N GLU A 11 16.09 4.13 8.42
CA GLU A 11 15.55 3.91 9.76
C GLU A 11 14.15 4.54 9.94
N ALA A 12 13.96 5.75 9.40
CA ALA A 12 12.67 6.41 9.43
C ALA A 12 11.62 5.64 8.64
N ASP A 13 11.94 5.17 7.43
CA ASP A 13 11.04 4.35 6.61
C ASP A 13 10.69 3.02 7.31
N ILE A 14 11.65 2.36 7.97
CA ILE A 14 11.41 1.12 8.74
C ILE A 14 10.39 1.37 9.87
N ARG A 15 10.53 2.47 10.61
CA ARG A 15 9.64 2.84 11.70
C ARG A 15 8.25 3.28 11.22
N GLU A 16 8.20 4.10 10.17
CA GLU A 16 6.95 4.60 9.61
C GLU A 16 6.04 3.47 9.12
N HIS A 17 6.64 2.42 8.56
CA HIS A 17 5.91 1.29 8.00
C HIS A 17 5.91 0.03 8.88
N ASP A 18 6.42 0.13 10.12
CA ASP A 18 6.49 -0.97 11.08
C ASP A 18 7.08 -2.26 10.49
N LEU A 19 8.19 -2.13 9.75
CA LEU A 19 8.74 -3.23 8.97
C LEU A 19 9.49 -4.25 9.82
N ILE A 20 10.24 -3.79 10.81
CA ILE A 20 11.12 -4.60 11.65
C ILE A 20 11.10 -4.02 13.06
N ALA A 21 10.89 -4.86 14.07
CA ALA A 21 10.97 -4.44 15.47
C ALA A 21 12.37 -3.91 15.80
N PRO A 22 12.51 -2.91 16.69
CA PRO A 22 13.83 -2.44 17.13
C PRO A 22 14.74 -3.59 17.57
N GLU A 23 15.98 -3.59 17.14
CA GLU A 23 16.99 -4.64 17.41
C GLU A 23 16.57 -6.06 16.98
N GLY A 24 15.49 -6.16 16.17
CA GLY A 24 14.92 -7.43 15.73
C GLY A 24 15.85 -8.22 14.81
N GLU A 25 15.54 -9.51 14.67
CA GLU A 25 16.22 -10.41 13.76
C GLU A 25 15.68 -10.25 12.33
N VAL A 26 16.57 -10.23 11.33
CA VAL A 26 16.21 -10.16 9.93
C VAL A 26 17.21 -10.91 9.06
N THR A 27 16.71 -11.70 8.13
CA THR A 27 17.52 -12.37 7.10
C THR A 27 17.49 -11.54 5.82
N VAL A 28 18.62 -10.96 5.43
CA VAL A 28 18.74 -10.22 4.17
C VAL A 28 18.99 -11.20 3.03
N LEU A 29 18.10 -11.18 2.03
CA LEU A 29 18.25 -11.96 0.81
C LEU A 29 19.21 -11.22 -0.12
N VAL A 30 20.47 -11.67 -0.17
CA VAL A 30 21.55 -10.98 -0.90
C VAL A 30 21.77 -11.62 -2.28
N SER A 31 21.99 -10.75 -3.28
CA SER A 31 22.39 -11.15 -4.63
C SER A 31 23.84 -10.76 -4.98
N GLY A 32 24.54 -10.10 -4.07
CA GLY A 32 25.85 -9.50 -4.32
C GLY A 32 25.79 -8.13 -5.02
N GLY A 33 24.67 -7.72 -5.60
CA GLY A 33 24.52 -6.41 -6.22
C GLY A 33 24.44 -5.27 -5.20
N ALA A 34 24.63 -4.02 -5.67
CA ALA A 34 24.74 -2.82 -4.83
C ALA A 34 23.56 -2.66 -3.86
N ASP A 35 22.30 -2.86 -4.34
CA ASP A 35 21.13 -2.65 -3.51
C ASP A 35 21.06 -3.64 -2.33
N SER A 36 21.34 -4.93 -2.58
CA SER A 36 21.33 -5.95 -1.53
C SER A 36 22.51 -5.82 -0.56
N THR A 37 23.67 -5.44 -1.05
CA THR A 37 24.87 -5.17 -0.24
C THR A 37 24.66 -3.93 0.63
N CYS A 38 24.09 -2.86 0.06
CA CYS A 38 23.68 -1.66 0.79
C CYS A 38 22.70 -2.01 1.92
N LEU A 39 21.64 -2.75 1.61
CA LEU A 39 20.66 -3.18 2.61
C LEU A 39 21.31 -3.94 3.76
N TRP A 40 22.10 -4.97 3.44
CA TRP A 40 22.80 -5.78 4.42
C TRP A 40 23.66 -4.94 5.37
N HIS A 41 24.45 -4.01 4.83
CA HIS A 41 25.31 -3.15 5.61
C HIS A 41 24.51 -2.16 6.47
N VAL A 42 23.51 -1.47 5.88
CA VAL A 42 22.67 -0.50 6.60
C VAL A 42 21.96 -1.14 7.77
N MET A 43 21.42 -2.35 7.60
CA MET A 43 20.71 -3.05 8.67
C MET A 43 21.62 -3.38 9.85
N ARG A 44 22.87 -3.80 9.57
CA ARG A 44 23.88 -4.06 10.60
C ARG A 44 24.28 -2.77 11.34
N ASP A 45 24.51 -1.69 10.59
CA ASP A 45 24.89 -0.39 11.16
C ASP A 45 23.78 0.25 12.01
N LEU A 46 22.52 -0.09 11.74
CA LEU A 46 21.35 0.30 12.55
C LEU A 46 21.15 -0.58 13.79
N GLY A 47 21.96 -1.61 13.99
CA GLY A 47 21.94 -2.46 15.18
C GLY A 47 20.96 -3.63 15.11
N TYR A 48 20.43 -3.98 13.94
CA TYR A 48 19.61 -5.18 13.76
C TYR A 48 20.45 -6.45 13.81
N GLN A 49 19.84 -7.57 14.23
CA GLN A 49 20.45 -8.89 14.20
C GLN A 49 20.34 -9.47 12.78
N VAL A 50 21.38 -9.24 11.96
CA VAL A 50 21.33 -9.54 10.53
C VAL A 50 21.99 -10.87 10.22
N SER A 51 21.24 -11.78 9.59
CA SER A 51 21.78 -12.91 8.82
C SER A 51 21.68 -12.60 7.32
N ALA A 52 22.51 -13.21 6.50
CA ALA A 52 22.49 -13.07 5.05
C ALA A 52 22.24 -14.43 4.40
N LEU A 53 21.38 -14.48 3.37
CA LEU A 53 21.08 -15.67 2.60
C LEU A 53 21.18 -15.36 1.11
N HIS A 54 21.96 -16.16 0.39
CA HIS A 54 22.06 -16.14 -1.07
C HIS A 54 21.43 -17.41 -1.65
N VAL A 55 20.56 -17.24 -2.64
CA VAL A 55 19.95 -18.36 -3.38
C VAL A 55 20.60 -18.44 -4.76
N ASP A 56 21.45 -19.47 -4.95
CA ASP A 56 22.10 -19.72 -6.23
C ASP A 56 21.15 -20.46 -7.18
N HIS A 57 20.74 -19.77 -8.23
CA HIS A 57 19.88 -20.34 -9.27
C HIS A 57 20.67 -21.09 -10.36
N GLY A 58 22.00 -20.96 -10.41
CA GLY A 58 22.89 -21.65 -11.35
C GLY A 58 22.67 -21.32 -12.84
N LEU A 59 22.09 -20.15 -13.14
CA LEU A 59 21.67 -19.81 -14.50
C LEU A 59 22.81 -19.32 -15.39
N ARG A 60 23.89 -18.83 -14.81
CA ARG A 60 25.00 -18.16 -15.50
C ARG A 60 26.33 -18.91 -15.40
N GLY A 61 26.30 -20.20 -14.97
CA GLY A 61 27.53 -20.99 -14.82
C GLY A 61 28.53 -20.32 -13.88
N LEU A 62 29.76 -20.07 -14.34
CA LEU A 62 30.85 -19.50 -13.54
C LEU A 62 30.49 -18.14 -12.88
N GLU A 63 29.72 -17.28 -13.55
CA GLU A 63 29.29 -16.01 -12.94
C GLU A 63 28.36 -16.22 -11.72
N SER A 64 27.50 -17.25 -11.75
CA SER A 64 26.67 -17.60 -10.59
C SER A 64 27.52 -18.13 -9.43
N ASP A 65 28.53 -18.93 -9.74
CA ASP A 65 29.47 -19.44 -8.73
C ASP A 65 30.29 -18.29 -8.09
N GLU A 66 30.77 -17.33 -8.89
CA GLU A 66 31.44 -16.12 -8.41
C GLU A 66 30.57 -15.23 -7.55
N ASP A 67 29.28 -15.07 -7.91
CA ASP A 67 28.32 -14.31 -7.10
C ASP A 67 28.03 -15.01 -5.77
N ALA A 68 27.92 -16.33 -5.77
CA ALA A 68 27.75 -17.13 -4.57
C ALA A 68 28.98 -17.04 -3.65
N ASP A 69 30.19 -17.11 -4.24
CA ASP A 69 31.42 -16.96 -3.48
C ASP A 69 31.58 -15.56 -2.89
N PHE A 70 31.29 -14.51 -3.67
CA PHE A 70 31.26 -13.14 -3.16
C PHE A 70 30.27 -12.99 -1.98
N CYS A 71 29.04 -13.49 -2.12
CA CYS A 71 28.05 -13.43 -1.04
C CYS A 71 28.51 -14.18 0.21
N ARG A 72 29.18 -15.33 0.04
CA ARG A 72 29.72 -16.13 1.15
C ARG A 72 30.85 -15.43 1.84
N GLU A 73 31.87 -14.97 1.08
CA GLU A 73 33.14 -14.46 1.61
C GLU A 73 33.02 -13.03 2.12
N VAL A 74 32.31 -12.17 1.39
CA VAL A 74 32.25 -10.73 1.69
C VAL A 74 31.04 -10.39 2.59
N LEU A 75 29.88 -11.01 2.35
CA LEU A 75 28.65 -10.71 3.10
C LEU A 75 28.38 -11.72 4.22
N GLY A 76 29.16 -12.80 4.31
CA GLY A 76 28.94 -13.88 5.29
C GLY A 76 27.61 -14.60 5.07
N ALA A 77 27.14 -14.68 3.82
CA ALA A 77 25.85 -15.27 3.52
C ALA A 77 25.89 -16.81 3.56
N GLU A 78 24.85 -17.40 4.10
CA GLU A 78 24.51 -18.78 3.81
C GLU A 78 24.13 -18.88 2.33
N VAL A 79 24.73 -19.84 1.61
CA VAL A 79 24.43 -20.05 0.19
C VAL A 79 23.62 -21.33 0.06
N VAL A 80 22.43 -21.22 -0.53
CA VAL A 80 21.52 -22.36 -0.74
C VAL A 80 21.29 -22.60 -2.24
N ASP A 81 21.14 -23.88 -2.62
CA ASP A 81 20.88 -24.26 -4.01
C ASP A 81 19.42 -24.00 -4.37
N GLY A 82 19.18 -23.04 -5.25
CA GLY A 82 17.88 -22.71 -5.83
C GLY A 82 17.53 -23.48 -7.11
N ARG A 83 18.42 -24.34 -7.60
CA ARG A 83 18.24 -25.11 -8.85
C ARG A 83 17.16 -26.19 -8.73
N GLY A 84 16.82 -26.61 -7.49
CA GLY A 84 15.88 -27.69 -7.15
C GLY A 84 14.47 -27.27 -6.74
N GLY A 85 14.03 -26.06 -6.99
CA GLY A 85 12.71 -25.55 -6.58
C GLY A 85 11.54 -26.32 -7.18
N ARG A 86 10.95 -27.19 -6.35
CA ARG A 86 9.81 -28.08 -6.54
C ARG A 86 9.98 -29.25 -7.51
N GLY A 87 10.34 -30.41 -6.96
CA GLY A 87 9.80 -31.71 -7.36
C GLY A 87 10.00 -32.13 -8.81
N VAL A 88 11.15 -31.83 -9.40
CA VAL A 88 11.64 -32.62 -10.51
C VAL A 88 12.81 -33.44 -9.96
N ALA A 89 12.46 -34.64 -9.49
CA ALA A 89 13.45 -35.68 -9.36
C ALA A 89 14.24 -35.75 -10.69
N ARG A 90 15.52 -35.36 -10.64
CA ARG A 90 16.44 -35.76 -11.68
C ARG A 90 16.56 -37.29 -11.57
N ASP A 91 15.76 -38.00 -12.36
CA ASP A 91 16.13 -39.32 -12.73
C ASP A 91 17.48 -39.21 -13.48
N ALA A 92 18.53 -39.44 -12.73
CA ALA A 92 19.82 -39.77 -13.29
C ALA A 92 19.65 -41.09 -14.04
N ALA A 93 20.01 -41.08 -15.31
CA ALA A 93 20.07 -42.16 -16.24
C ALA A 93 18.90 -42.21 -17.25
N LEU A 94 19.15 -41.55 -18.38
CA LEU A 94 18.92 -42.15 -19.69
C LEU A 94 19.72 -41.34 -20.72
N GLU A 95 20.94 -41.76 -20.93
CA GLU A 95 21.67 -41.50 -22.17
C GLU A 95 20.84 -42.01 -23.33
N GLY A 96 20.49 -41.12 -24.28
CA GLY A 96 19.98 -41.53 -25.56
C GLY A 96 18.52 -41.21 -25.89
N ALA A 97 18.02 -40.01 -25.58
CA ALA A 97 16.77 -39.53 -26.16
C ALA A 97 17.01 -38.24 -26.93
N ALA A 98 16.54 -38.20 -28.19
CA ALA A 98 16.61 -37.10 -29.12
C ALA A 98 16.15 -35.77 -28.44
N ALA A 99 16.88 -34.67 -28.70
CA ALA A 99 16.64 -33.37 -28.19
C ALA A 99 15.19 -32.91 -28.36
N SER A 100 14.39 -33.00 -27.29
CA SER A 100 13.14 -32.25 -27.19
C SER A 100 13.48 -30.77 -27.24
N PRO A 101 12.65 -29.89 -27.84
CA PRO A 101 12.89 -28.45 -27.84
C PRO A 101 13.10 -27.98 -26.42
N ALA A 102 14.23 -27.32 -26.17
CA ALA A 102 14.62 -26.84 -24.86
C ALA A 102 13.45 -26.04 -24.25
N ARG A 103 12.97 -26.45 -23.09
CA ARG A 103 11.99 -25.64 -22.31
C ARG A 103 12.64 -24.28 -22.08
N PRO A 104 11.90 -23.18 -22.27
CA PRO A 104 12.41 -21.87 -21.89
C PRO A 104 12.82 -21.91 -20.42
N GLY A 105 13.95 -21.27 -20.09
CA GLY A 105 14.44 -21.18 -18.71
C GLY A 105 13.40 -20.58 -17.78
N PRO A 106 13.59 -20.69 -16.45
CA PRO A 106 12.64 -20.16 -15.48
C PRO A 106 12.48 -18.65 -15.67
N THR A 107 11.24 -18.18 -15.54
CA THR A 107 10.91 -16.77 -15.62
C THR A 107 11.42 -16.01 -14.38
N GLU A 108 11.55 -14.68 -14.47
CA GLU A 108 11.96 -13.85 -13.33
C GLU A 108 11.03 -14.01 -12.13
N ASP A 109 9.74 -14.18 -12.35
CA ASP A 109 8.76 -14.39 -11.30
C ASP A 109 8.93 -15.76 -10.63
N GLU A 110 9.21 -16.82 -11.39
CA GLU A 110 9.53 -18.15 -10.83
C GLU A 110 10.81 -18.11 -9.99
N LEU A 111 11.86 -17.44 -10.45
CA LEU A 111 13.10 -17.26 -9.69
C LEU A 111 12.88 -16.47 -8.39
N ARG A 112 11.99 -15.51 -8.43
CA ARG A 112 11.60 -14.72 -7.25
C ARG A 112 10.84 -15.59 -6.24
N GLU A 113 9.88 -16.39 -6.68
CA GLU A 113 9.15 -17.30 -5.79
C GLU A 113 10.07 -18.37 -5.19
N ILE A 114 11.02 -18.92 -5.98
CA ILE A 114 12.07 -19.81 -5.45
C ILE A 114 12.85 -19.11 -4.34
N ARG A 115 13.33 -17.88 -4.57
CA ARG A 115 14.06 -17.11 -3.55
C ARG A 115 13.23 -16.90 -2.29
N TYR A 116 11.94 -16.63 -2.42
CA TYR A 116 11.04 -16.40 -1.28
C TYR A 116 10.59 -17.69 -0.60
N SER A 117 10.85 -18.85 -1.14
CA SER A 117 10.55 -20.13 -0.49
C SER A 117 11.55 -20.56 0.58
N PHE A 118 12.70 -19.85 0.67
CA PHE A 118 13.73 -20.11 1.70
C PHE A 118 13.53 -19.24 2.94
N ALA A 119 13.95 -19.71 4.10
CA ALA A 119 13.89 -19.03 5.39
C ALA A 119 12.51 -18.46 5.72
N THR A 120 11.44 -19.20 5.44
CA THR A 120 10.05 -18.75 5.63
C THR A 120 9.62 -18.66 7.09
N ASP A 121 10.40 -19.23 8.00
CA ASP A 121 10.28 -19.14 9.45
C ASP A 121 10.87 -17.84 10.03
N LYS A 122 11.52 -17.02 9.19
CA LYS A 122 12.20 -15.79 9.58
C LYS A 122 11.64 -14.58 8.85
N LEU A 123 11.80 -13.40 9.44
CA LEU A 123 11.58 -12.14 8.74
C LEU A 123 12.70 -11.96 7.70
N ARG A 124 12.34 -11.71 6.45
CA ARG A 124 13.27 -11.58 5.33
C ARG A 124 13.23 -10.16 4.77
N ALA A 125 14.39 -9.62 4.42
CA ALA A 125 14.48 -8.31 3.78
C ALA A 125 15.11 -8.41 2.40
N THR A 126 14.59 -7.60 1.45
CA THR A 126 15.11 -7.54 0.08
C THR A 126 15.47 -6.11 -0.31
N GLY A 127 16.50 -5.97 -1.15
CA GLY A 127 17.01 -4.68 -1.62
C GLY A 127 16.22 -4.03 -2.74
N HIS A 128 14.88 -4.15 -2.74
CA HIS A 128 14.06 -3.42 -3.70
C HIS A 128 14.09 -1.92 -3.40
N THR A 129 14.24 -1.13 -4.47
CA THR A 129 14.43 0.32 -4.44
C THR A 129 13.26 1.07 -5.07
N LEU A 130 13.30 2.40 -5.00
CA LEU A 130 12.35 3.27 -5.70
C LEU A 130 12.47 3.12 -7.22
N SER A 131 13.67 2.82 -7.73
CA SER A 131 13.88 2.49 -9.15
C SER A 131 13.11 1.23 -9.56
N ASP A 132 13.08 0.19 -8.71
CA ASP A 132 12.28 -1.01 -8.96
C ASP A 132 10.76 -0.74 -8.90
N GLN A 133 10.34 0.26 -8.11
CA GLN A 133 8.95 0.75 -8.12
C GLN A 133 8.59 1.30 -9.50
N VAL A 134 9.43 2.18 -10.06
CA VAL A 134 9.20 2.79 -11.39
C VAL A 134 9.14 1.70 -12.47
N GLU A 135 10.11 0.77 -12.48
CA GLU A 135 10.14 -0.37 -13.40
C GLU A 135 8.84 -1.19 -13.32
N THR A 136 8.41 -1.50 -12.10
CA THR A 136 7.20 -2.31 -11.84
C THR A 136 5.93 -1.58 -12.26
N VAL A 137 5.81 -0.28 -11.95
CA VAL A 137 4.67 0.55 -12.35
C VAL A 137 4.56 0.58 -13.86
N LEU A 138 5.66 0.88 -14.56
CA LEU A 138 5.68 0.94 -16.00
C LEU A 138 5.32 -0.42 -16.64
N TYR A 139 5.91 -1.51 -16.14
CA TYR A 139 5.58 -2.84 -16.61
C TYR A 139 4.08 -3.17 -16.42
N ARG A 140 3.51 -2.87 -15.24
CA ARG A 140 2.09 -3.13 -14.96
C ARG A 140 1.16 -2.31 -15.85
N ILE A 141 1.48 -1.03 -16.09
CA ILE A 141 0.69 -0.19 -17.01
C ILE A 141 0.66 -0.82 -18.41
N VAL A 142 1.81 -1.26 -18.92
CA VAL A 142 1.91 -1.85 -20.27
C VAL A 142 1.27 -3.23 -20.34
N ALA A 143 1.44 -4.06 -19.30
CA ALA A 143 0.99 -5.45 -19.31
C ALA A 143 -0.50 -5.62 -18.98
N SER A 144 -1.08 -4.75 -18.15
CA SER A 144 -2.45 -4.91 -17.63
C SER A 144 -3.28 -3.63 -17.61
N GLY A 145 -2.72 -2.49 -17.98
CA GLY A 145 -3.39 -1.18 -17.86
C GLY A 145 -3.52 -0.67 -16.41
N ALA A 146 -3.04 -1.41 -15.44
CA ALA A 146 -3.12 -1.03 -14.02
C ALA A 146 -1.81 -0.41 -13.53
N ALA A 147 -1.91 0.69 -12.80
CA ALA A 147 -0.79 1.27 -12.08
C ALA A 147 -0.84 0.79 -10.61
N GLY A 148 0.24 0.19 -10.12
CA GLY A 148 0.30 -0.27 -8.73
C GLY A 148 1.74 -0.32 -8.24
N LEU A 149 1.94 0.09 -6.98
CA LEU A 149 3.25 0.07 -6.33
C LEU A 149 3.58 -1.34 -5.81
N ILE A 150 4.87 -1.58 -5.56
CA ILE A 150 5.33 -2.70 -4.74
C ILE A 150 5.01 -2.36 -3.28
N GLU A 151 4.49 -3.30 -2.53
CA GLU A 151 4.19 -3.11 -1.10
C GLU A 151 5.46 -3.14 -0.25
N TRP A 152 5.48 -2.41 0.85
CA TRP A 152 6.58 -2.39 1.82
C TRP A 152 6.81 -3.76 2.48
N ALA A 153 5.75 -4.48 2.74
CA ALA A 153 5.78 -5.82 3.32
C ALA A 153 4.84 -6.76 2.58
N ARG A 154 5.21 -8.03 2.51
CA ARG A 154 4.38 -9.14 2.00
C ARG A 154 3.81 -9.94 3.17
N ALA A 155 2.66 -10.54 2.97
CA ALA A 155 2.02 -11.38 3.97
C ALA A 155 2.87 -12.60 4.42
N ASP A 156 3.82 -13.02 3.59
CA ASP A 156 4.75 -14.12 3.87
C ASP A 156 6.03 -13.69 4.61
N GLY A 157 6.08 -12.48 5.17
CA GLY A 157 7.19 -12.00 5.99
C GLY A 157 8.40 -11.50 5.19
N VAL A 158 8.21 -10.96 3.98
CA VAL A 158 9.26 -10.25 3.24
C VAL A 158 9.05 -8.75 3.31
N VAL A 159 10.06 -8.00 3.78
CA VAL A 159 10.04 -6.54 3.90
C VAL A 159 11.03 -5.87 2.95
N ARG A 160 10.82 -4.58 2.66
CA ARG A 160 11.62 -3.83 1.67
C ARG A 160 12.05 -2.46 2.20
N PRO A 161 13.08 -2.42 3.06
CA PRO A 161 13.49 -1.18 3.73
C PRO A 161 14.04 -0.08 2.82
N LEU A 162 14.49 -0.44 1.59
CA LEU A 162 15.04 0.52 0.62
C LEU A 162 14.03 1.03 -0.41
N LEU A 163 12.75 0.71 -0.26
CA LEU A 163 11.73 0.96 -1.28
C LEU A 163 11.50 2.45 -1.60
N ASN A 164 11.97 3.34 -0.73
CA ASN A 164 11.94 4.80 -0.89
C ASN A 164 13.33 5.40 -1.18
N ARG A 165 14.30 4.58 -1.59
CA ARG A 165 15.66 4.97 -1.97
C ARG A 165 15.89 4.67 -3.44
N TRP A 166 16.57 5.59 -4.15
CA TRP A 166 16.97 5.37 -5.53
C TRP A 166 18.17 4.42 -5.61
N ARG A 167 18.31 3.68 -6.71
CA ARG A 167 19.47 2.80 -6.96
C ARG A 167 20.78 3.57 -6.96
N ASP A 168 20.80 4.77 -7.50
CA ASP A 168 21.99 5.64 -7.47
C ASP A 168 22.41 6.02 -6.05
N GLU A 169 21.45 6.15 -5.14
CA GLU A 169 21.73 6.41 -3.71
C GLU A 169 22.34 5.19 -3.02
N THR A 170 21.85 3.97 -3.32
CA THR A 170 22.41 2.72 -2.76
C THR A 170 23.82 2.48 -3.26
N GLU A 171 24.09 2.69 -4.55
CA GLU A 171 25.42 2.62 -5.11
C GLU A 171 26.37 3.68 -4.52
N ALA A 172 25.91 4.92 -4.40
CA ALA A 172 26.69 6.00 -3.78
C ALA A 172 27.01 5.69 -2.32
N TYR A 173 26.04 5.11 -1.59
CA TYR A 173 26.26 4.65 -0.22
C TYR A 173 27.34 3.57 -0.14
N CYS A 174 27.27 2.52 -0.98
CA CYS A 174 28.28 1.45 -1.00
C CYS A 174 29.66 2.01 -1.28
N ARG A 175 29.80 2.89 -2.28
CA ARG A 175 31.11 3.53 -2.59
C ARG A 175 31.65 4.35 -1.42
N ALA A 176 30.78 5.14 -0.76
CA ALA A 176 31.17 5.98 0.37
C ALA A 176 31.52 5.16 1.62
N ALA A 177 30.93 3.99 1.79
CA ALA A 177 31.22 3.05 2.87
C ALA A 177 32.38 2.08 2.55
N GLY A 178 32.99 2.16 1.36
CA GLY A 178 34.08 1.27 0.94
C GLY A 178 33.65 -0.18 0.75
N LEU A 179 32.38 -0.41 0.37
CA LEU A 179 31.81 -1.74 0.15
C LEU A 179 31.98 -2.16 -1.31
N ASP A 180 32.50 -3.35 -1.50
CA ASP A 180 32.51 -3.99 -2.81
C ASP A 180 31.12 -4.56 -3.12
N PHE A 181 30.75 -4.55 -4.39
CA PHE A 181 29.51 -5.16 -4.90
C PHE A 181 29.68 -5.61 -6.34
N ARG A 182 28.91 -6.63 -6.71
CA ARG A 182 28.93 -7.21 -8.06
C ARG A 182 28.02 -6.38 -9.01
N ARG A 183 28.42 -6.31 -10.28
CA ARG A 183 27.58 -5.73 -11.34
C ARG A 183 27.00 -6.86 -12.18
N ASP A 184 25.69 -6.93 -12.24
CA ASP A 184 24.98 -7.92 -13.04
C ASP A 184 25.05 -7.55 -14.53
N SER A 185 25.70 -8.36 -15.33
CA SER A 185 25.85 -8.19 -16.79
C SER A 185 24.62 -8.70 -17.58
N SER A 186 23.79 -9.59 -16.98
CA SER A 186 22.77 -10.36 -17.69
C SER A 186 21.37 -9.69 -17.75
N ASN A 187 21.22 -8.51 -17.15
CA ASN A 187 19.92 -7.86 -17.02
C ASN A 187 19.36 -7.26 -18.33
N ARG A 188 20.16 -7.17 -19.39
CA ARG A 188 19.75 -6.49 -20.65
C ARG A 188 18.68 -7.25 -21.43
N ASP A 189 18.71 -8.56 -21.39
CA ASP A 189 17.78 -9.43 -22.15
C ASP A 189 16.46 -9.71 -21.42
N THR A 190 16.26 -9.10 -20.25
CA THR A 190 15.02 -9.22 -19.48
C THR A 190 14.06 -8.07 -19.79
N LYS A 191 12.75 -8.29 -19.56
CA LYS A 191 11.74 -7.23 -19.66
C LYS A 191 12.07 -6.02 -18.77
N ARG A 192 12.63 -6.26 -17.58
CA ARG A 192 13.09 -5.19 -16.68
C ARG A 192 14.34 -4.51 -17.19
N GLY A 193 15.27 -5.26 -17.77
CA GLY A 193 16.45 -4.71 -18.44
C GLY A 193 16.05 -3.75 -19.56
N LEU A 194 15.13 -4.15 -20.44
CA LEU A 194 14.58 -3.30 -21.49
C LEU A 194 13.96 -2.00 -20.92
N ILE A 195 13.19 -2.12 -19.85
CA ILE A 195 12.57 -0.95 -19.21
C ILE A 195 13.66 0.00 -18.67
N ARG A 196 14.65 -0.54 -17.98
CA ARG A 196 15.71 0.21 -17.30
C ARG A 196 16.68 0.87 -18.29
N GLU A 197 17.14 0.10 -19.26
CA GLU A 197 18.24 0.53 -20.16
C GLU A 197 17.76 1.35 -21.35
N GLU A 198 16.50 1.16 -21.77
CA GLU A 198 15.98 1.81 -22.97
C GLU A 198 14.76 2.69 -22.69
N ILE A 199 13.72 2.18 -22.06
CA ILE A 199 12.43 2.89 -21.97
C ILE A 199 12.52 4.05 -20.97
N ILE A 200 13.00 3.84 -19.75
CA ILE A 200 13.14 4.91 -18.75
C ILE A 200 14.03 6.05 -19.26
N PRO A 201 15.22 5.82 -19.87
CA PRO A 201 16.00 6.88 -20.47
C PRO A 201 15.27 7.67 -21.56
N LEU A 202 14.45 7.02 -22.39
CA LEU A 202 13.64 7.71 -23.39
C LEU A 202 12.55 8.58 -22.74
N LEU A 203 11.89 8.09 -21.69
CA LEU A 203 10.91 8.85 -20.94
C LEU A 203 11.52 10.08 -20.25
N LEU A 204 12.72 9.93 -19.67
CA LEU A 204 13.45 11.05 -19.05
C LEU A 204 13.89 12.11 -20.08
N ARG A 205 14.22 11.71 -21.31
CA ARG A 205 14.48 12.64 -22.42
C ARG A 205 13.22 13.38 -22.83
N LEU A 206 12.04 12.72 -22.76
CA LEU A 206 10.76 13.35 -23.05
C LEU A 206 10.37 14.32 -21.93
N HIS A 207 10.55 13.94 -20.67
CA HIS A 207 10.23 14.77 -19.51
C HIS A 207 11.08 14.39 -18.29
N PRO A 208 11.89 15.31 -17.73
CA PRO A 208 12.79 15.00 -16.58
C PRO A 208 12.08 14.46 -15.34
N GLY A 209 10.81 14.78 -15.14
CA GLY A 209 10.00 14.28 -14.03
C GLY A 209 9.21 13.00 -14.32
N ALA A 210 9.53 12.25 -15.40
CA ALA A 210 8.75 11.09 -15.83
C ALA A 210 8.61 10.02 -14.75
N GLU A 211 9.69 9.66 -14.06
CA GLU A 211 9.68 8.69 -12.97
C GLU A 211 8.78 9.12 -11.81
N GLY A 212 8.92 10.37 -11.35
CA GLY A 212 8.06 10.92 -10.30
C GLY A 212 6.58 11.02 -10.71
N ASN A 213 6.29 11.24 -12.00
CA ASN A 213 4.93 11.23 -12.52
C ASN A 213 4.32 9.82 -12.51
N LEU A 214 5.11 8.79 -12.88
CA LEU A 214 4.69 7.39 -12.82
C LEU A 214 4.39 6.95 -11.38
N LEU A 215 5.27 7.29 -10.43
CA LEU A 215 5.06 7.00 -9.02
C LEU A 215 3.80 7.69 -8.48
N ARG A 216 3.57 8.97 -8.81
CA ARG A 216 2.35 9.69 -8.40
C ARG A 216 1.09 9.10 -9.03
N LEU A 217 1.15 8.62 -10.26
CA LEU A 217 0.04 7.92 -10.90
C LEU A 217 -0.29 6.64 -10.14
N ALA A 218 0.72 5.85 -9.81
CA ALA A 218 0.57 4.59 -9.09
C ALA A 218 0.13 4.76 -7.62
N SER A 219 0.48 5.88 -7.00
CA SER A 219 0.07 6.22 -5.63
C SER A 219 -1.37 6.68 -5.53
N ARG A 220 -2.01 7.05 -6.63
CA ARG A 220 -3.42 7.41 -6.62
C ARG A 220 -4.22 6.18 -6.24
N LYS A 221 -4.89 6.27 -5.11
CA LYS A 221 -5.87 5.24 -4.73
C LYS A 221 -6.93 5.21 -5.83
N THR A 222 -7.00 4.13 -6.57
CA THR A 222 -8.15 3.87 -7.43
C THR A 222 -9.37 3.80 -6.52
N ALA A 223 -10.46 4.45 -6.92
CA ALA A 223 -11.71 4.34 -6.18
C ALA A 223 -12.07 2.85 -6.04
N PRO A 224 -12.54 2.41 -4.85
CA PRO A 224 -12.99 1.04 -4.68
C PRO A 224 -13.98 0.66 -5.80
N PRO A 225 -13.93 -0.57 -6.34
CA PRO A 225 -14.83 -1.01 -7.41
C PRO A 225 -16.31 -0.76 -7.08
N GLU A 226 -16.68 -0.92 -5.80
CA GLU A 226 -18.02 -0.67 -5.29
C GLU A 226 -18.41 0.80 -5.42
N LEU A 227 -17.45 1.72 -5.22
CA LEU A 227 -17.67 3.15 -5.40
C LEU A 227 -17.83 3.51 -6.88
N VAL A 228 -17.00 2.92 -7.74
CA VAL A 228 -17.12 3.10 -9.20
C VAL A 228 -18.48 2.59 -9.66
N GLN A 229 -18.88 1.39 -9.27
CA GLN A 229 -20.17 0.79 -9.57
C GLN A 229 -21.33 1.64 -9.07
N LEU A 230 -21.24 2.20 -7.84
CA LEU A 230 -22.24 3.11 -7.28
C LEU A 230 -22.34 4.38 -8.13
N LEU A 231 -21.21 4.94 -8.60
CA LEU A 231 -21.22 6.17 -9.41
C LEU A 231 -21.69 5.94 -10.85
N GLU A 232 -21.42 4.77 -11.44
CA GLU A 232 -21.80 4.41 -12.81
C GLU A 232 -23.24 3.87 -12.92
N SER A 233 -23.79 3.31 -11.85
CA SER A 233 -25.17 2.80 -11.81
C SER A 233 -26.16 3.92 -12.11
N ALA A 234 -27.02 3.76 -13.12
CA ALA A 234 -28.02 4.76 -13.52
C ALA A 234 -29.39 4.57 -12.85
N GLU A 235 -29.63 3.44 -12.18
CA GLU A 235 -30.94 3.05 -11.68
C GLU A 235 -30.93 2.72 -10.19
N GLY A 236 -32.01 3.10 -9.51
CA GLY A 236 -32.33 2.72 -8.12
C GLY A 236 -31.59 3.55 -7.07
N SER A 237 -31.69 3.05 -5.83
CA SER A 237 -31.01 3.61 -4.65
C SER A 237 -29.95 2.63 -4.18
N THR A 238 -28.73 3.11 -4.01
CA THR A 238 -27.58 2.32 -3.55
C THR A 238 -26.84 3.06 -2.44
N ARG A 239 -26.33 2.32 -1.46
CA ARG A 239 -25.55 2.86 -0.35
C ARG A 239 -24.24 2.11 -0.23
N LEU A 240 -23.15 2.84 -0.05
CA LEU A 240 -21.83 2.31 0.24
C LEU A 240 -21.32 2.87 1.56
N ASP A 241 -21.13 2.02 2.55
CA ASP A 241 -20.57 2.40 3.84
C ASP A 241 -19.07 2.53 3.76
N LEU A 242 -18.55 3.67 4.25
CA LEU A 242 -17.13 4.01 4.29
C LEU A 242 -16.60 3.86 5.72
N SER A 243 -15.28 3.77 5.86
CA SER A 243 -14.62 3.85 7.16
C SER A 243 -14.92 5.19 7.86
N GLY A 244 -14.94 5.20 9.20
CA GLY A 244 -15.20 6.40 10.00
C GLY A 244 -16.66 6.82 10.08
N GLY A 245 -17.60 5.87 9.93
CA GLY A 245 -19.03 6.12 10.12
C GLY A 245 -19.64 7.06 9.08
N ARG A 246 -19.16 7.01 7.85
CA ARG A 246 -19.70 7.74 6.70
C ARG A 246 -20.25 6.77 5.67
N SER A 247 -21.17 7.24 4.84
CA SER A 247 -21.72 6.47 3.74
C SER A 247 -21.90 7.36 2.53
N ILE A 248 -21.63 6.83 1.35
CA ILE A 248 -22.04 7.44 0.09
C ILE A 248 -23.40 6.84 -0.26
N VAL A 249 -24.36 7.70 -0.51
CA VAL A 249 -25.71 7.32 -0.92
C VAL A 249 -25.96 7.86 -2.32
N ARG A 250 -26.48 7.01 -3.16
CA ARG A 250 -27.01 7.40 -4.46
C ARG A 250 -28.51 7.11 -4.51
N GLU A 251 -29.26 8.07 -4.97
CA GLU A 251 -30.66 7.92 -5.35
C GLU A 251 -30.87 8.51 -6.74
N TYR A 252 -31.08 7.65 -7.70
CA TYR A 252 -31.18 8.01 -9.12
C TYR A 252 -29.96 8.80 -9.62
N ASP A 253 -30.11 10.06 -9.97
CA ASP A 253 -29.10 10.99 -10.48
C ASP A 253 -28.34 11.76 -9.38
N ARG A 254 -28.71 11.55 -8.11
CA ARG A 254 -28.12 12.27 -6.97
C ARG A 254 -27.18 11.38 -6.18
N VAL A 255 -26.01 11.91 -5.87
CA VAL A 255 -25.01 11.26 -5.02
C VAL A 255 -24.63 12.24 -3.92
N TRP A 256 -24.61 11.75 -2.67
CA TRP A 256 -24.15 12.56 -1.53
C TRP A 256 -23.44 11.70 -0.49
N LEU A 257 -22.65 12.37 0.34
CA LEU A 257 -21.99 11.77 1.49
C LEU A 257 -22.83 12.04 2.74
N GLU A 258 -23.20 11.00 3.47
CA GLU A 258 -23.86 11.15 4.75
C GLU A 258 -23.06 10.50 5.88
N ARG A 259 -23.27 10.98 7.11
CA ARG A 259 -22.81 10.29 8.31
C ARG A 259 -23.77 9.17 8.64
N SER A 260 -23.27 7.98 8.97
CA SER A 260 -24.11 6.87 9.40
C SER A 260 -24.93 7.26 10.63
N PRO A 261 -26.24 6.90 10.69
CA PRO A 261 -27.03 7.14 11.87
C PRO A 261 -26.42 6.49 13.11
N VAL A 262 -26.37 7.22 14.22
CA VAL A 262 -25.90 6.73 15.51
C VAL A 262 -27.09 6.50 16.42
N VAL A 263 -27.22 5.34 17.05
CA VAL A 263 -28.26 5.07 18.03
C VAL A 263 -28.05 5.97 19.24
N LEU A 264 -29.08 6.68 19.66
CA LEU A 264 -29.06 7.55 20.83
C LEU A 264 -29.43 6.75 22.07
N GLU A 265 -28.44 6.11 22.69
CA GLU A 265 -28.57 5.43 23.97
C GLU A 265 -27.76 6.20 25.02
N GLY A 266 -28.47 6.96 25.85
CA GLY A 266 -27.85 7.89 26.78
C GLY A 266 -27.37 9.17 26.08
N GLU A 267 -26.08 9.27 25.74
CA GLU A 267 -25.47 10.47 25.18
C GLU A 267 -24.73 10.18 23.88
N VAL A 268 -24.85 11.08 22.88
CA VAL A 268 -24.12 11.05 21.61
C VAL A 268 -23.48 12.42 21.34
N ARG A 269 -22.22 12.43 20.93
CA ARG A 269 -21.53 13.63 20.43
C ARG A 269 -21.56 13.66 18.89
N TRP A 270 -22.09 14.78 18.35
CA TRP A 270 -22.16 15.01 16.92
C TRP A 270 -21.61 16.40 16.57
N GLY A 271 -20.34 16.46 16.18
CA GLY A 271 -19.62 17.74 16.01
C GLY A 271 -19.65 18.57 17.30
N PRO A 272 -20.10 19.84 17.26
CA PRO A 272 -20.18 20.69 18.44
C PRO A 272 -21.42 20.39 19.32
N TRP A 273 -22.19 19.37 19.01
CA TRP A 273 -23.42 19.05 19.72
C TRP A 273 -23.26 17.84 20.63
N ARG A 274 -23.69 17.98 21.89
CA ARG A 274 -23.91 16.92 22.84
C ARG A 274 -25.41 16.68 22.91
N ILE A 275 -25.88 15.48 22.59
CA ILE A 275 -27.29 15.13 22.51
C ILE A 275 -27.53 13.93 23.43
N ALA A 276 -28.44 14.08 24.38
CA ALA A 276 -28.76 13.03 25.33
C ALA A 276 -30.26 12.77 25.38
N SER A 277 -30.67 11.51 25.58
CA SER A 277 -32.06 11.14 25.77
C SER A 277 -32.19 9.81 26.52
N GLU A 278 -33.21 9.70 27.36
CA GLU A 278 -33.63 8.44 27.98
C GLU A 278 -34.66 7.69 27.13
N ARG A 279 -35.19 8.33 26.09
CA ARG A 279 -36.13 7.72 25.15
C ARG A 279 -35.44 6.66 24.31
N LYS A 280 -36.04 5.46 24.21
CA LYS A 280 -35.51 4.36 23.39
C LYS A 280 -35.95 4.53 21.92
N GLY A 281 -35.13 3.98 21.02
CA GLY A 281 -35.44 3.94 19.58
C GLY A 281 -35.10 5.23 18.82
N LEU A 282 -34.44 6.19 19.47
CA LEU A 282 -33.97 7.40 18.81
C LEU A 282 -32.60 7.16 18.16
N LYS A 283 -32.38 7.89 17.05
CA LYS A 283 -31.08 7.94 16.36
C LYS A 283 -30.70 9.39 16.07
N VAL A 284 -29.41 9.65 15.99
CA VAL A 284 -28.87 10.93 15.50
C VAL A 284 -28.30 10.71 14.10
N ARG A 285 -28.73 11.53 13.14
CA ARG A 285 -28.21 11.52 11.77
C ARG A 285 -28.16 12.91 11.15
N GLY A 286 -27.48 13.06 10.03
CA GLY A 286 -27.53 14.28 9.23
C GLY A 286 -28.89 14.49 8.56
N TRP A 287 -29.10 15.72 8.09
CA TRP A 287 -30.29 16.10 7.34
C TRP A 287 -30.32 15.42 5.97
N ARG A 288 -31.58 15.10 5.53
CA ARG A 288 -31.83 14.55 4.21
C ARG A 288 -32.92 15.37 3.48
N PRO A 289 -32.84 15.52 2.16
CA PRO A 289 -33.92 16.13 1.40
C PRO A 289 -35.22 15.35 1.62
N GLY A 290 -36.29 16.07 1.96
CA GLY A 290 -37.61 15.49 2.24
C GLY A 290 -37.94 15.28 3.71
N ASP A 291 -36.99 15.40 4.63
CA ASP A 291 -37.19 15.29 6.07
C ASP A 291 -38.30 16.24 6.56
N ARG A 292 -39.16 15.75 7.46
CA ARG A 292 -40.27 16.51 8.08
C ARG A 292 -40.23 16.34 9.59
N LEU A 293 -40.73 17.37 10.27
CA LEU A 293 -40.94 17.29 11.72
C LEU A 293 -42.07 16.33 12.04
N GLU A 294 -41.91 15.57 13.13
CA GLU A 294 -42.91 14.66 13.67
C GLU A 294 -44.27 15.38 13.86
N GLY A 295 -45.34 14.78 13.32
CA GLY A 295 -46.68 15.33 13.38
C GLY A 295 -46.91 16.67 12.67
N ARG A 296 -45.96 17.13 11.81
CA ARG A 296 -46.10 18.40 11.09
C ARG A 296 -45.82 18.23 9.58
N THR A 297 -46.43 19.07 8.77
CA THR A 297 -46.23 19.11 7.32
C THR A 297 -44.96 19.87 6.91
N LYS A 298 -44.37 20.64 7.84
CA LYS A 298 -43.24 21.52 7.58
C LYS A 298 -41.97 20.72 7.33
N LYS A 299 -41.27 21.01 6.22
CA LYS A 299 -40.04 20.40 5.85
C LYS A 299 -38.88 20.94 6.71
N ILE A 300 -37.90 20.11 7.04
CA ILE A 300 -36.72 20.53 7.79
C ILE A 300 -35.91 21.59 7.03
N GLN A 301 -35.94 21.55 5.69
CA GLN A 301 -35.35 22.60 4.87
C GLN A 301 -35.91 23.99 5.18
N ASP A 302 -37.23 24.08 5.40
CA ASP A 302 -37.90 25.34 5.72
C ASP A 302 -37.60 25.78 7.15
N VAL A 303 -37.43 24.82 8.08
CA VAL A 303 -36.96 25.06 9.44
C VAL A 303 -35.58 25.72 9.45
N PHE A 304 -34.63 25.20 8.64
CA PHE A 304 -33.28 25.79 8.51
C PHE A 304 -33.32 27.19 7.87
N VAL A 305 -34.22 27.42 6.90
CA VAL A 305 -34.36 28.76 6.28
C VAL A 305 -34.84 29.76 7.29
N ASP A 306 -35.90 29.42 8.05
CA ASP A 306 -36.47 30.31 9.08
C ASP A 306 -35.48 30.60 10.20
N ALA A 307 -34.65 29.61 10.58
CA ALA A 307 -33.57 29.75 11.56
C ALA A 307 -32.32 30.44 10.99
N LYS A 308 -32.32 30.85 9.72
CA LYS A 308 -31.19 31.48 9.00
C LYS A 308 -29.89 30.66 9.02
N ILE A 309 -29.99 29.34 9.00
CA ILE A 309 -28.81 28.46 8.93
C ILE A 309 -28.23 28.50 7.52
N PRO A 310 -26.94 28.81 7.35
CA PRO A 310 -26.26 28.81 6.07
C PRO A 310 -26.34 27.43 5.40
N ARG A 311 -26.48 27.42 4.06
CA ARG A 311 -26.63 26.16 3.30
C ARG A 311 -25.45 25.19 3.51
N SER A 312 -24.24 25.73 3.65
CA SER A 312 -23.01 24.97 3.92
C SER A 312 -22.98 24.24 5.27
N GLU A 313 -23.78 24.70 6.24
CA GLU A 313 -23.81 24.11 7.58
C GLU A 313 -24.89 23.04 7.72
N ARG A 314 -25.92 23.06 6.84
CA ARG A 314 -27.12 22.20 6.96
C ARG A 314 -26.78 20.71 6.81
N GLU A 315 -25.85 20.36 5.94
CA GLU A 315 -25.46 18.97 5.69
C GLU A 315 -24.80 18.32 6.91
N ALA A 316 -24.06 19.09 7.71
CA ALA A 316 -23.41 18.63 8.93
C ALA A 316 -24.32 18.70 10.16
N TRP A 317 -25.50 19.35 10.06
CA TRP A 317 -26.39 19.57 11.19
C TRP A 317 -27.04 18.27 11.64
N PRO A 318 -26.99 17.91 12.95
CA PRO A 318 -27.64 16.70 13.42
C PRO A 318 -29.16 16.85 13.50
N LEU A 319 -29.83 15.75 13.24
CA LEU A 319 -31.25 15.58 13.52
C LEU A 319 -31.45 14.41 14.47
N VAL A 320 -32.34 14.55 15.43
CA VAL A 320 -32.79 13.41 16.24
C VAL A 320 -34.02 12.85 15.60
N VAL A 321 -34.02 11.57 15.28
CA VAL A 321 -35.11 10.91 14.53
C VAL A 321 -35.63 9.69 15.29
N SER A 322 -36.94 9.46 15.12
CA SER A 322 -37.63 8.22 15.52
C SER A 322 -38.18 7.58 14.24
N GLY A 323 -37.66 6.41 13.86
CA GLY A 323 -37.92 5.88 12.51
C GLY A 323 -37.45 6.86 11.44
N ASP A 324 -38.39 7.30 10.58
CA ASP A 324 -38.11 8.26 9.49
C ASP A 324 -38.51 9.71 9.86
N GLU A 325 -39.16 9.95 10.99
CA GLU A 325 -39.64 11.28 11.38
C GLU A 325 -38.61 11.99 12.27
N VAL A 326 -38.46 13.30 12.07
CA VAL A 326 -37.57 14.14 12.85
C VAL A 326 -38.29 14.64 14.10
N VAL A 327 -37.80 14.21 15.27
CA VAL A 327 -38.35 14.61 16.57
C VAL A 327 -37.74 15.89 17.12
N ALA A 328 -36.44 16.12 16.86
CA ALA A 328 -35.76 17.33 17.29
C ALA A 328 -34.70 17.80 16.27
N VAL A 329 -34.50 19.11 16.21
CA VAL A 329 -33.42 19.77 15.44
C VAL A 329 -32.55 20.52 16.45
N PRO A 330 -31.38 20.00 16.84
CA PRO A 330 -30.53 20.59 17.84
C PRO A 330 -30.34 22.11 17.69
N GLY A 331 -30.64 22.87 18.74
CA GLY A 331 -30.56 24.32 18.75
C GLY A 331 -31.62 25.08 17.99
N ILE A 332 -32.63 24.41 17.40
CA ILE A 332 -33.70 25.03 16.63
C ILE A 332 -35.08 24.53 17.07
N VAL A 333 -35.26 23.21 17.15
CA VAL A 333 -36.50 22.58 17.57
C VAL A 333 -36.21 21.60 18.69
N GLU A 334 -36.77 21.89 19.86
CA GLU A 334 -36.66 21.03 21.04
C GLU A 334 -37.75 19.97 21.04
N ALA A 335 -37.49 18.83 21.67
CA ALA A 335 -38.43 17.76 21.90
C ALA A 335 -38.37 17.32 23.37
N GLU A 336 -39.50 16.91 23.91
CA GLU A 336 -39.60 16.40 25.27
C GLU A 336 -38.70 15.14 25.43
N GLY A 337 -37.88 15.14 26.47
CA GLY A 337 -36.96 14.04 26.78
C GLY A 337 -35.73 13.96 25.88
N VAL A 338 -35.42 15.01 25.11
CA VAL A 338 -34.16 15.17 24.37
C VAL A 338 -33.43 16.40 24.88
N LEU A 339 -32.28 16.21 25.48
CA LEU A 339 -31.40 17.28 25.93
C LEU A 339 -30.35 17.57 24.86
N VAL A 340 -30.17 18.85 24.54
CA VAL A 340 -29.21 19.29 23.53
C VAL A 340 -28.34 20.42 24.10
N GLU A 341 -27.06 20.25 24.02
CA GLU A 341 -26.08 21.25 24.44
C GLU A 341 -25.05 21.49 23.32
N ARG A 342 -24.72 22.75 23.06
CA ARG A 342 -23.63 23.11 22.17
C ARG A 342 -22.35 23.24 22.96
N VAL A 343 -21.39 22.35 22.74
CA VAL A 343 -20.07 22.37 23.36
C VAL A 343 -19.19 23.30 22.54
N THR A 344 -18.78 24.39 23.15
CA THR A 344 -17.70 25.27 22.61
C THR A 344 -16.39 24.69 23.12
N ASP A 345 -15.49 24.30 22.19
CA ASP A 345 -14.11 23.92 22.52
C ASP A 345 -13.33 25.12 23.03
#